data_b0feb5e3395c27c90da11e5ebe51741b
#
_entry.id   b0feb5e3395c27c90da11e5ebe51741b
#
_cell.length_a   1.000
_cell.length_b   1.000
_cell.length_c   1.000
_cell.angle_alpha   90.00
_cell.angle_beta   90.00
_cell.angle_gamma   90.00
#
_symmetry.space_group_name_H-M   'P 1'
#
loop_
_entity.id
_entity.type
_entity.pdbx_description
1 polymer ?
#
loop_
_entity_poly.entity_id
_entity_poly.type
_entity_poly.pdbx_seq_one_letter_code
_entity_poly.pdbx_strand_id
1 'polypeptide(L)'
;MANEPNIDALLPADMAAKAETIGVKKAHLDPVSMFTLAVLAGAFVALGAIFATTVSAGTLATTAADGATAITTWPTGWQRLLSGLVFSLGLILVVVGGAELFTGNNLIVMAWANGKVSTRLLSLNWLIVYTGNFVGAVATAVLMLWGRQYEFAGGALGLQALTTANHKAGLDFWQAVALGILCNALVCLAVWLTYSARSTTDKIVAMTLPVAAFVAAGFEHSVANMYFIPMGMMIKSTASPAFWESIHKTPADFANLTMTNFLVRNLIPVTIGNIIGGAVMVGAVYWFVYLRKRGTA
;
A
#
# COMPACT_ATOMS: atom_id res chain seq x y z
N MET A 1 -6.21 5.42 46.09
CA MET A 1 -7.19 5.35 44.98
C MET A 1 -6.55 4.49 43.90
N ALA A 2 -7.09 3.31 43.68
CA ALA A 2 -6.63 2.45 42.56
C ALA A 2 -6.89 3.21 41.26
N ASN A 3 -5.84 3.37 40.42
CA ASN A 3 -6.00 3.93 39.10
C ASN A 3 -6.97 3.00 38.33
N GLU A 4 -8.21 3.42 38.18
CA GLU A 4 -9.10 2.74 37.23
C GLU A 4 -8.42 2.72 35.85
N PRO A 5 -8.43 1.57 35.13
CA PRO A 5 -7.83 1.52 33.81
C PRO A 5 -8.52 2.55 32.93
N ASN A 6 -7.76 3.56 32.47
CA ASN A 6 -8.28 4.55 31.53
C ASN A 6 -8.66 3.85 30.22
N ILE A 7 -9.95 3.66 30.00
CA ILE A 7 -10.53 3.04 28.81
C ILE A 7 -10.77 4.02 27.67
N ASP A 8 -10.58 5.33 27.91
CA ASP A 8 -10.78 6.36 26.90
C ASP A 8 -9.75 6.26 25.77
N ALA A 9 -10.14 6.65 24.59
CA ALA A 9 -9.24 6.81 23.46
C ALA A 9 -8.14 7.84 23.77
N LEU A 10 -6.92 7.61 23.25
CA LEU A 10 -5.83 8.55 23.46
C LEU A 10 -6.09 9.85 22.72
N LEU A 11 -5.80 10.97 23.39
CA LEU A 11 -5.79 12.29 22.77
C LEU A 11 -4.57 12.46 21.84
N PRO A 12 -4.60 13.41 20.89
CA PRO A 12 -3.52 13.57 19.90
C PRO A 12 -2.12 13.76 20.49
N ALA A 13 -1.99 14.43 21.65
CA ALA A 13 -0.70 14.58 22.32
C ALA A 13 -0.14 13.25 22.84
N ASP A 14 -1.00 12.39 23.41
CA ASP A 14 -0.62 11.08 23.91
C ASP A 14 -0.36 10.10 22.74
N MET A 15 -1.11 10.25 21.63
CA MET A 15 -0.84 9.53 20.39
C MET A 15 0.55 9.86 19.85
N ALA A 16 0.98 11.13 19.93
CA ALA A 16 2.32 11.54 19.51
C ALA A 16 3.42 10.94 20.38
N ALA A 17 3.25 10.92 21.69
CA ALA A 17 4.18 10.27 22.62
C ALA A 17 4.26 8.74 22.36
N LYS A 18 3.12 8.11 22.09
CA LYS A 18 3.05 6.69 21.71
C LYS A 18 3.73 6.42 20.38
N ALA A 19 3.50 7.26 19.36
CA ALA A 19 4.15 7.17 18.05
C ALA A 19 5.67 7.25 18.16
N GLU A 20 6.18 8.19 18.96
CA GLU A 20 7.61 8.32 19.24
C GLU A 20 8.17 7.04 19.88
N THR A 21 7.52 6.52 20.92
CA THR A 21 7.93 5.28 21.61
C THR A 21 7.97 4.09 20.64
N ILE A 22 6.95 3.95 19.80
CA ILE A 22 6.89 2.90 18.76
C ILE A 22 8.01 3.12 17.74
N GLY A 23 8.27 4.36 17.32
CA GLY A 23 9.34 4.70 16.40
C GLY A 23 10.72 4.27 16.91
N VAL A 24 11.02 4.54 18.20
CA VAL A 24 12.25 4.09 18.86
C VAL A 24 12.34 2.56 18.83
N LYS A 25 11.26 1.86 19.23
CA LYS A 25 11.23 0.38 19.22
C LYS A 25 11.50 -0.20 17.83
N LYS A 26 10.84 0.34 16.80
CA LYS A 26 11.02 -0.10 15.41
C LYS A 26 12.44 0.13 14.87
N ALA A 27 13.03 1.29 15.19
CA ALA A 27 14.39 1.63 14.75
C ALA A 27 15.46 0.73 15.39
N HIS A 28 15.18 0.12 16.54
CA HIS A 28 16.12 -0.75 17.27
C HIS A 28 15.80 -2.25 17.14
N LEU A 29 14.87 -2.64 16.27
CA LEU A 29 14.70 -4.06 15.94
C LEU A 29 15.99 -4.62 15.37
N ASP A 30 16.31 -5.87 15.71
CA ASP A 30 17.44 -6.56 15.07
C ASP A 30 17.19 -6.71 13.57
N PRO A 31 18.25 -6.65 12.74
CA PRO A 31 18.10 -6.62 11.28
C PRO A 31 17.40 -7.86 10.70
N VAL A 32 17.56 -9.04 11.30
CA VAL A 32 16.95 -10.29 10.81
C VAL A 32 15.46 -10.26 11.05
N SER A 33 15.02 -9.94 12.28
CA SER A 33 13.60 -9.79 12.61
C SER A 33 12.96 -8.67 11.78
N MET A 34 13.64 -7.53 11.64
CA MET A 34 13.17 -6.40 10.83
C MET A 34 12.94 -6.81 9.37
N PHE A 35 13.91 -7.48 8.75
CA PHE A 35 13.80 -7.97 7.38
C PHE A 35 12.69 -9.01 7.21
N THR A 36 12.60 -9.98 8.13
CA THR A 36 11.57 -11.02 8.09
C THR A 36 10.16 -10.43 8.19
N LEU A 37 9.95 -9.51 9.14
CA LEU A 37 8.66 -8.80 9.28
C LEU A 37 8.37 -7.91 8.06
N ALA A 38 9.40 -7.37 7.43
CA ALA A 38 9.25 -6.60 6.20
C ALA A 38 8.84 -7.47 5.00
N VAL A 39 9.39 -8.67 4.87
CA VAL A 39 8.95 -9.65 3.86
C VAL A 39 7.47 -9.99 4.04
N LEU A 40 7.04 -10.23 5.28
CA LEU A 40 5.62 -10.46 5.58
C LEU A 40 4.75 -9.25 5.18
N ALA A 41 5.18 -8.02 5.49
CA ALA A 41 4.40 -6.83 5.14
C ALA A 41 4.25 -6.65 3.62
N GLY A 42 5.31 -6.93 2.85
CA GLY A 42 5.23 -6.93 1.38
C GLY A 42 4.20 -7.94 0.86
N ALA A 43 4.20 -9.16 1.41
CA ALA A 43 3.22 -10.19 1.09
C ALA A 43 1.79 -9.77 1.50
N PHE A 44 1.61 -9.19 2.69
CA PHE A 44 0.30 -8.74 3.17
C PHE A 44 -0.30 -7.63 2.31
N VAL A 45 0.51 -6.65 1.90
CA VAL A 45 0.06 -5.62 0.95
C VAL A 45 -0.29 -6.24 -0.40
N ALA A 46 0.49 -7.22 -0.87
CA ALA A 46 0.17 -7.96 -2.10
C ALA A 46 -1.15 -8.72 -2.00
N LEU A 47 -1.48 -9.36 -0.85
CA LEU A 47 -2.78 -9.99 -0.65
C LEU A 47 -3.94 -8.98 -0.75
N GLY A 48 -3.77 -7.78 -0.19
CA GLY A 48 -4.73 -6.69 -0.38
C GLY A 48 -4.87 -6.28 -1.85
N ALA A 49 -3.76 -6.22 -2.58
CA ALA A 49 -3.75 -5.90 -4.02
C ALA A 49 -4.42 -7.00 -4.87
N ILE A 50 -4.22 -8.27 -4.53
CA ILE A 50 -4.89 -9.40 -5.15
C ILE A 50 -6.41 -9.28 -4.98
N PHE A 51 -6.85 -9.02 -3.75
CA PHE A 51 -8.28 -8.89 -3.45
C PHE A 51 -8.89 -7.70 -4.19
N ALA A 52 -8.21 -6.54 -4.21
CA ALA A 52 -8.63 -5.38 -4.98
C ALA A 52 -8.71 -5.66 -6.50
N THR A 53 -7.74 -6.37 -7.06
CA THR A 53 -7.76 -6.78 -8.47
C THR A 53 -8.94 -7.69 -8.76
N THR A 54 -9.22 -8.65 -7.87
CA THR A 54 -10.31 -9.62 -8.03
C THR A 54 -11.67 -8.93 -8.09
N VAL A 55 -11.95 -7.99 -7.17
CA VAL A 55 -13.25 -7.29 -7.16
C VAL A 55 -13.39 -6.23 -8.24
N SER A 56 -12.29 -5.81 -8.85
CA SER A 56 -12.28 -4.85 -9.96
C SER A 56 -12.35 -5.52 -11.34
N ALA A 57 -12.17 -6.84 -11.40
CA ALA A 57 -12.11 -7.56 -12.66
C ALA A 57 -13.51 -7.87 -13.20
N GLY A 58 -13.59 -7.90 -14.53
CA GLY A 58 -14.78 -8.34 -15.26
C GLY A 58 -15.81 -7.24 -15.51
N THR A 59 -16.76 -7.60 -16.36
CA THR A 59 -17.92 -6.81 -16.74
C THR A 59 -19.15 -7.71 -16.66
N LEU A 60 -20.31 -7.14 -16.37
CA LEU A 60 -21.58 -7.84 -16.50
C LEU A 60 -22.05 -7.74 -17.96
N ALA A 61 -22.10 -8.88 -18.66
CA ALA A 61 -22.74 -8.97 -19.96
C ALA A 61 -24.16 -9.55 -19.78
N THR A 62 -25.18 -8.82 -20.20
CA THR A 62 -26.55 -9.31 -20.25
C THR A 62 -26.95 -9.45 -21.71
N THR A 63 -27.35 -10.65 -22.13
CA THR A 63 -27.90 -10.86 -23.47
C THR A 63 -29.41 -10.87 -23.37
N ALA A 64 -30.06 -9.92 -24.04
CA ALA A 64 -31.52 -9.87 -24.14
C ALA A 64 -32.04 -11.01 -25.03
N ALA A 65 -33.35 -11.29 -24.94
CA ALA A 65 -34.00 -12.36 -25.70
C ALA A 65 -33.93 -12.16 -27.23
N ASP A 66 -33.68 -10.94 -27.67
CA ASP A 66 -33.48 -10.58 -29.10
C ASP A 66 -32.04 -10.77 -29.58
N GLY A 67 -31.15 -11.28 -28.73
CA GLY A 67 -29.74 -11.49 -29.02
C GLY A 67 -28.85 -10.26 -28.83
N ALA A 68 -29.41 -9.10 -28.45
CA ALA A 68 -28.64 -7.92 -28.17
C ALA A 68 -27.84 -8.11 -26.86
N THR A 69 -26.52 -7.94 -26.90
CA THR A 69 -25.67 -8.03 -25.71
C THR A 69 -25.38 -6.63 -25.18
N ALA A 70 -25.90 -6.33 -24.00
CA ALA A 70 -25.53 -5.11 -23.25
C ALA A 70 -24.38 -5.44 -22.28
N ILE A 71 -23.27 -4.73 -22.42
CA ILE A 71 -22.15 -4.79 -21.47
C ILE A 71 -22.40 -3.70 -20.41
N THR A 72 -22.66 -4.12 -19.19
CA THR A 72 -22.86 -3.21 -18.07
C THR A 72 -21.63 -3.28 -17.15
N THR A 73 -21.02 -2.14 -16.91
CA THR A 73 -19.98 -2.00 -15.90
C THR A 73 -20.58 -1.39 -14.63
N TRP A 74 -20.05 -1.79 -13.49
CA TRP A 74 -20.34 -1.07 -12.25
C TRP A 74 -19.92 0.40 -12.38
N PRO A 75 -20.67 1.36 -11.81
CA PRO A 75 -20.22 2.75 -11.76
C PRO A 75 -18.81 2.82 -11.17
N THR A 76 -17.92 3.55 -11.83
CA THR A 76 -16.48 3.61 -11.47
C THR A 76 -16.25 3.90 -9.99
N GLY A 77 -17.05 4.79 -9.39
CA GLY A 77 -16.93 5.13 -7.96
C GLY A 77 -17.20 3.94 -7.05
N TRP A 78 -18.21 3.11 -7.34
CA TRP A 78 -18.51 1.90 -6.57
C TRP A 78 -17.42 0.84 -6.70
N GLN A 79 -16.94 0.61 -7.90
CA GLN A 79 -15.85 -0.34 -8.15
C GLN A 79 -14.58 0.07 -7.41
N ARG A 80 -14.22 1.34 -7.46
CA ARG A 80 -13.06 1.89 -6.75
C ARG A 80 -13.22 1.85 -5.24
N LEU A 81 -14.40 2.19 -4.71
CA LEU A 81 -14.69 2.11 -3.28
C LEU A 81 -14.58 0.67 -2.78
N LEU A 82 -15.19 -0.28 -3.49
CA LEU A 82 -15.10 -1.70 -3.12
C LEU A 82 -13.66 -2.20 -3.16
N SER A 83 -12.90 -1.87 -4.21
CA SER A 83 -11.46 -2.17 -4.29
C SER A 83 -10.69 -1.62 -3.10
N GLY A 84 -10.97 -0.39 -2.70
CA GLY A 84 -10.32 0.24 -1.55
C GLY A 84 -10.67 -0.43 -0.22
N LEU A 85 -11.95 -0.77 -0.02
CA LEU A 85 -12.40 -1.47 1.17
C LEU A 85 -11.70 -2.83 1.33
N VAL A 86 -11.65 -3.64 0.27
CA VAL A 86 -11.01 -4.95 0.34
C VAL A 86 -9.48 -4.86 0.39
N PHE A 87 -8.87 -3.83 -0.22
CA PHE A 87 -7.43 -3.57 -0.11
C PHE A 87 -6.99 -3.30 1.34
N SER A 88 -7.90 -2.82 2.19
CA SER A 88 -7.63 -2.57 3.62
C SER A 88 -7.16 -3.82 4.35
N LEU A 89 -7.46 -5.04 3.85
CA LEU A 89 -6.91 -6.30 4.33
C LEU A 89 -5.39 -6.22 4.49
N GLY A 90 -4.68 -5.65 3.50
CA GLY A 90 -3.22 -5.55 3.54
C GLY A 90 -2.71 -4.77 4.75
N LEU A 91 -3.26 -3.57 5.01
CA LEU A 91 -2.84 -2.77 6.15
C LEU A 91 -3.32 -3.35 7.49
N ILE A 92 -4.49 -4.00 7.52
CA ILE A 92 -4.99 -4.71 8.71
C ILE A 92 -4.00 -5.82 9.11
N LEU A 93 -3.56 -6.64 8.17
CA LEU A 93 -2.57 -7.69 8.42
C LEU A 93 -1.23 -7.10 8.88
N VAL A 94 -0.78 -5.98 8.30
CA VAL A 94 0.45 -5.32 8.73
C VAL A 94 0.34 -4.79 10.17
N VAL A 95 -0.70 -4.06 10.50
CA VAL A 95 -0.80 -3.37 11.80
C VAL A 95 -1.21 -4.32 12.93
N VAL A 96 -2.18 -5.20 12.68
CA VAL A 96 -2.68 -6.15 13.67
C VAL A 96 -1.77 -7.38 13.76
N GLY A 97 -1.30 -7.88 12.63
CA GLY A 97 -0.37 -9.00 12.57
C GLY A 97 1.08 -8.64 12.95
N GLY A 98 1.42 -7.35 13.03
CA GLY A 98 2.70 -6.89 13.56
C GLY A 98 3.85 -6.92 12.57
N ALA A 99 3.63 -6.63 11.30
CA ALA A 99 4.66 -6.59 10.26
C ALA A 99 5.26 -5.18 10.07
N GLU A 100 6.42 -5.11 9.40
CA GLU A 100 7.17 -3.87 9.16
C GLU A 100 6.95 -3.35 7.74
N LEU A 101 6.21 -2.24 7.62
CA LEU A 101 5.87 -1.62 6.34
C LEU A 101 6.60 -0.29 6.17
N PHE A 102 7.34 -0.14 5.07
CA PHE A 102 8.14 1.06 4.77
C PHE A 102 7.32 2.36 4.87
N THR A 103 6.15 2.40 4.26
CA THR A 103 5.29 3.58 4.25
C THR A 103 4.82 3.96 5.66
N GLY A 104 4.46 3.00 6.51
CA GLY A 104 4.13 3.24 7.92
C GLY A 104 5.34 3.62 8.76
N ASN A 105 6.53 3.08 8.44
CA ASN A 105 7.78 3.39 9.13
C ASN A 105 8.31 4.80 8.82
N ASN A 106 7.69 5.54 7.92
CA ASN A 106 7.95 6.97 7.75
C ASN A 106 7.63 7.77 9.03
N LEU A 107 6.73 7.28 9.89
CA LEU A 107 6.44 7.90 11.19
C LEU A 107 7.60 7.82 12.20
N ILE A 108 8.64 6.98 11.97
CA ILE A 108 9.86 6.95 12.79
C ILE A 108 10.54 8.33 12.81
N VAL A 109 10.30 9.16 11.80
CA VAL A 109 10.81 10.54 11.76
C VAL A 109 10.42 11.35 12.98
N MET A 110 9.33 11.04 13.67
CA MET A 110 8.93 11.71 14.92
C MET A 110 9.95 11.47 16.03
N ALA A 111 10.43 10.23 16.18
CA ALA A 111 11.47 9.87 17.14
C ALA A 111 12.85 10.41 16.72
N TRP A 112 13.13 10.43 15.42
CA TRP A 112 14.36 11.02 14.86
C TRP A 112 14.42 12.53 15.10
N ALA A 113 13.37 13.27 14.80
CA ALA A 113 13.29 14.72 14.96
C ALA A 113 13.39 15.14 16.45
N ASN A 114 13.02 14.25 17.37
CA ASN A 114 13.16 14.46 18.82
C ASN A 114 14.52 13.95 19.37
N GLY A 115 15.45 13.55 18.51
CA GLY A 115 16.81 13.10 18.86
C GLY A 115 16.89 11.72 19.52
N LYS A 116 15.80 10.94 19.54
CA LYS A 116 15.75 9.59 20.16
C LYS A 116 16.19 8.46 19.20
N VAL A 117 16.24 8.74 17.91
CA VAL A 117 16.71 7.83 16.86
C VAL A 117 17.73 8.56 16.01
N SER A 118 18.90 7.95 15.78
CA SER A 118 19.93 8.53 14.91
C SER A 118 19.53 8.44 13.44
N THR A 119 20.06 9.33 12.58
CA THR A 119 19.86 9.29 11.14
C THR A 119 20.28 7.94 10.54
N ARG A 120 21.36 7.36 11.06
CA ARG A 120 21.85 6.03 10.63
C ARG A 120 20.80 4.93 10.88
N LEU A 121 20.19 4.91 12.05
CA LEU A 121 19.17 3.92 12.40
C LEU A 121 17.89 4.12 11.58
N LEU A 122 17.46 5.37 11.38
CA LEU A 122 16.33 5.69 10.53
C LEU A 122 16.54 5.20 9.08
N SER A 123 17.70 5.57 8.49
CA SER A 123 18.03 5.18 7.12
C SER A 123 18.19 3.66 6.97
N LEU A 124 18.79 2.99 7.95
CA LEU A 124 18.96 1.54 7.95
C LEU A 124 17.61 0.82 8.06
N ASN A 125 16.70 1.30 8.93
CA ASN A 125 15.35 0.77 9.03
C ASN A 125 14.62 0.90 7.68
N TRP A 126 14.63 2.10 7.07
CA TRP A 126 13.97 2.32 5.79
C TRP A 126 14.52 1.42 4.69
N LEU A 127 15.84 1.25 4.60
CA LEU A 127 16.48 0.41 3.60
C LEU A 127 16.13 -1.08 3.77
N ILE A 128 16.27 -1.61 4.99
CA ILE A 128 15.98 -3.02 5.29
C ILE A 128 14.51 -3.31 5.05
N VAL A 129 13.62 -2.44 5.55
CA VAL A 129 12.18 -2.64 5.42
C VAL A 129 11.71 -2.49 3.98
N TYR A 130 12.23 -1.53 3.23
CA TYR A 130 11.91 -1.35 1.81
C TYR A 130 12.31 -2.57 0.98
N THR A 131 13.53 -3.08 1.18
CA THR A 131 14.01 -4.29 0.50
C THR A 131 13.23 -5.53 0.89
N GLY A 132 12.90 -5.70 2.16
CA GLY A 132 12.06 -6.82 2.62
C GLY A 132 10.65 -6.76 2.03
N ASN A 133 10.02 -5.57 2.00
CA ASN A 133 8.72 -5.39 1.36
C ASN A 133 8.77 -5.76 -0.14
N PHE A 134 9.84 -5.36 -0.84
CA PHE A 134 10.04 -5.72 -2.23
C PHE A 134 10.11 -7.24 -2.43
N VAL A 135 10.91 -7.94 -1.62
CA VAL A 135 11.03 -9.40 -1.68
C VAL A 135 9.67 -10.07 -1.43
N GLY A 136 8.94 -9.66 -0.40
CA GLY A 136 7.62 -10.23 -0.07
C GLY A 136 6.58 -10.00 -1.16
N ALA A 137 6.53 -8.79 -1.72
CA ALA A 137 5.58 -8.45 -2.79
C ALA A 137 5.87 -9.22 -4.08
N VAL A 138 7.14 -9.30 -4.52
CA VAL A 138 7.53 -10.05 -5.72
C VAL A 138 7.35 -11.55 -5.53
N ALA A 139 7.72 -12.11 -4.37
CA ALA A 139 7.51 -13.52 -4.07
C ALA A 139 6.00 -13.89 -4.14
N THR A 140 5.12 -13.02 -3.63
CA THR A 140 3.67 -13.21 -3.74
C THR A 140 3.21 -13.14 -5.20
N ALA A 141 3.75 -12.21 -6.01
CA ALA A 141 3.44 -12.15 -7.43
C ALA A 141 3.86 -13.43 -8.19
N VAL A 142 5.02 -14.01 -7.86
CA VAL A 142 5.47 -15.30 -8.41
C VAL A 142 4.51 -16.43 -8.02
N LEU A 143 4.07 -16.51 -6.76
CA LEU A 143 3.10 -17.51 -6.32
C LEU A 143 1.76 -17.36 -7.06
N MET A 144 1.30 -16.13 -7.26
CA MET A 144 0.06 -15.86 -8.01
C MET A 144 0.18 -16.23 -9.49
N LEU A 145 1.35 -16.00 -10.10
CA LEU A 145 1.63 -16.43 -11.47
C LEU A 145 1.57 -17.96 -11.58
N TRP A 146 2.24 -18.68 -10.66
CA TRP A 146 2.21 -20.15 -10.63
C TRP A 146 0.82 -20.71 -10.37
N GLY A 147 0.02 -20.04 -9.53
CA GLY A 147 -1.39 -20.38 -9.31
C GLY A 147 -2.29 -20.08 -10.49
N ARG A 148 -1.78 -19.43 -11.56
CA ARG A 148 -2.48 -19.10 -12.81
C ARG A 148 -3.80 -18.35 -12.59
N GLN A 149 -3.91 -17.58 -11.48
CA GLN A 149 -5.13 -16.84 -11.18
C GLN A 149 -5.48 -15.84 -12.30
N TYR A 150 -4.50 -15.38 -13.04
CA TYR A 150 -4.69 -14.46 -14.17
C TYR A 150 -5.58 -15.04 -15.28
N GLU A 151 -5.74 -16.37 -15.34
CA GLU A 151 -6.62 -17.06 -16.30
C GLU A 151 -8.08 -17.17 -15.80
N PHE A 152 -8.33 -16.90 -14.53
CA PHE A 152 -9.67 -17.04 -13.95
C PHE A 152 -10.66 -16.06 -14.59
N ALA A 153 -11.94 -16.43 -14.54
CA ALA A 153 -13.03 -15.69 -15.17
C ALA A 153 -12.78 -15.40 -16.69
N GLY A 154 -12.27 -16.40 -17.42
CA GLY A 154 -11.98 -16.25 -18.84
C GLY A 154 -10.86 -15.25 -19.14
N GLY A 155 -9.90 -15.07 -18.22
CA GLY A 155 -8.79 -14.13 -18.35
C GLY A 155 -9.07 -12.72 -17.82
N ALA A 156 -10.29 -12.44 -17.31
CA ALA A 156 -10.65 -11.11 -16.86
C ALA A 156 -9.75 -10.60 -15.72
N LEU A 157 -9.32 -11.48 -14.79
CA LEU A 157 -8.40 -11.11 -13.70
C LEU A 157 -7.03 -10.70 -14.26
N GLY A 158 -6.53 -11.42 -15.24
CA GLY A 158 -5.26 -11.11 -15.90
C GLY A 158 -5.32 -9.79 -16.68
N LEU A 159 -6.41 -9.56 -17.40
CA LEU A 159 -6.64 -8.28 -18.08
C LEU A 159 -6.66 -7.11 -17.09
N GLN A 160 -7.34 -7.25 -15.95
CA GLN A 160 -7.36 -6.23 -14.91
C GLN A 160 -5.95 -5.99 -14.32
N ALA A 161 -5.20 -7.05 -14.04
CA ALA A 161 -3.83 -6.95 -13.53
C ALA A 161 -2.91 -6.23 -14.53
N LEU A 162 -2.96 -6.62 -15.81
CA LEU A 162 -2.20 -5.99 -16.91
C LEU A 162 -2.56 -4.52 -17.08
N THR A 163 -3.84 -4.19 -17.10
CA THR A 163 -4.34 -2.81 -17.27
C THR A 163 -3.88 -1.92 -16.12
N THR A 164 -4.05 -2.38 -14.89
CA THR A 164 -3.61 -1.66 -13.69
C THR A 164 -2.10 -1.44 -13.70
N ALA A 165 -1.32 -2.48 -13.96
CA ALA A 165 0.13 -2.41 -14.01
C ALA A 165 0.65 -1.47 -15.11
N ASN A 166 0.07 -1.57 -16.32
CA ASN A 166 0.45 -0.75 -17.46
C ASN A 166 0.14 0.74 -17.24
N HIS A 167 -1.02 1.05 -16.62
CA HIS A 167 -1.37 2.41 -16.25
C HIS A 167 -0.36 3.00 -15.25
N LYS A 168 -0.05 2.27 -14.18
CA LYS A 168 0.92 2.68 -13.15
C LYS A 168 2.32 2.89 -13.70
N ALA A 169 2.78 1.99 -14.58
CA ALA A 169 4.10 2.08 -15.22
C ALA A 169 4.19 3.20 -16.27
N GLY A 170 3.05 3.77 -16.70
CA GLY A 170 2.96 4.84 -17.69
C GLY A 170 2.83 6.26 -17.10
N LEU A 171 2.81 6.42 -15.77
CA LEU A 171 2.67 7.73 -15.14
C LEU A 171 3.87 8.64 -15.42
N ASP A 172 3.61 9.95 -15.48
CA ASP A 172 4.66 10.94 -15.49
C ASP A 172 5.34 11.07 -14.12
N PHE A 173 6.61 11.45 -14.11
CA PHE A 173 7.42 11.52 -12.88
C PHE A 173 6.74 12.38 -11.80
N TRP A 174 6.35 13.60 -12.10
CA TRP A 174 5.75 14.50 -11.13
C TRP A 174 4.31 14.10 -10.75
N GLN A 175 3.58 13.50 -11.68
CA GLN A 175 2.28 12.89 -11.37
C GLN A 175 2.44 11.75 -10.35
N ALA A 176 3.41 10.87 -10.57
CA ALA A 176 3.71 9.77 -9.64
C ALA A 176 4.15 10.27 -8.26
N VAL A 177 4.98 11.34 -8.20
CA VAL A 177 5.35 12.01 -6.93
C VAL A 177 4.12 12.55 -6.22
N ALA A 178 3.28 13.33 -6.90
CA ALA A 178 2.10 13.95 -6.28
C ALA A 178 1.10 12.91 -5.74
N LEU A 179 0.81 11.88 -6.54
CA LEU A 179 -0.05 10.78 -6.12
C LEU A 179 0.57 9.97 -4.96
N GLY A 180 1.90 9.84 -4.95
CA GLY A 180 2.64 9.23 -3.85
C GLY A 180 2.54 10.02 -2.54
N ILE A 181 2.64 11.36 -2.60
CA ILE A 181 2.47 12.24 -1.43
C ILE A 181 1.09 12.02 -0.79
N LEU A 182 0.03 12.14 -1.59
CA LEU A 182 -1.34 12.00 -1.09
C LEU A 182 -1.61 10.59 -0.55
N CYS A 183 -1.05 9.56 -1.18
CA CYS A 183 -1.17 8.19 -0.71
C CYS A 183 -0.60 8.03 0.69
N ASN A 184 0.68 8.35 0.87
CA ASN A 184 1.33 8.05 2.14
C ASN A 184 0.96 9.01 3.27
N ALA A 185 0.44 10.19 2.96
CA ALA A 185 -0.25 11.00 3.96
C ALA A 185 -1.44 10.20 4.56
N LEU A 186 -2.30 9.60 3.73
CA LEU A 186 -3.43 8.79 4.20
C LEU A 186 -3.00 7.49 4.89
N VAL A 187 -1.95 6.80 4.40
CA VAL A 187 -1.41 5.60 5.07
C VAL A 187 -0.88 5.93 6.45
N CYS A 188 -0.08 6.99 6.58
CA CYS A 188 0.44 7.43 7.88
C CYS A 188 -0.67 7.93 8.81
N LEU A 189 -1.71 8.59 8.28
CA LEU A 189 -2.89 8.94 9.06
C LEU A 189 -3.68 7.69 9.50
N ALA A 190 -3.80 6.67 8.65
CA ALA A 190 -4.42 5.40 9.04
C ALA A 190 -3.68 4.76 10.22
N VAL A 191 -2.35 4.69 10.15
CA VAL A 191 -1.51 4.18 11.26
C VAL A 191 -1.64 5.09 12.50
N TRP A 192 -1.62 6.39 12.33
CA TRP A 192 -1.81 7.38 13.40
C TRP A 192 -3.12 7.15 14.16
N LEU A 193 -4.24 7.02 13.46
CA LEU A 193 -5.54 6.76 14.07
C LEU A 193 -5.54 5.47 14.92
N THR A 194 -4.77 4.45 14.53
CA THR A 194 -4.66 3.21 15.32
C THR A 194 -3.95 3.41 16.65
N TYR A 195 -3.19 4.49 16.84
CA TYR A 195 -2.56 4.78 18.14
C TYR A 195 -3.57 5.17 19.21
N SER A 196 -4.69 5.79 18.81
CA SER A 196 -5.82 6.09 19.70
C SER A 196 -6.63 4.84 20.07
N ALA A 197 -6.62 3.81 19.22
CA ALA A 197 -7.44 2.61 19.37
C ALA A 197 -7.10 1.79 20.63
N ARG A 198 -8.13 1.26 21.29
CA ARG A 198 -8.02 0.42 22.50
C ARG A 198 -8.24 -1.07 22.23
N SER A 199 -8.97 -1.40 21.17
CA SER A 199 -9.24 -2.77 20.76
C SER A 199 -8.72 -3.07 19.35
N THR A 200 -8.71 -4.34 18.96
CA THR A 200 -8.42 -4.77 17.60
C THR A 200 -9.48 -4.26 16.63
N THR A 201 -10.73 -4.27 17.04
CA THR A 201 -11.86 -3.77 16.22
C THR A 201 -11.69 -2.28 15.92
N ASP A 202 -11.34 -1.46 16.93
CA ASP A 202 -11.11 -0.03 16.74
C ASP A 202 -9.99 0.22 15.72
N LYS A 203 -8.90 -0.55 15.79
CA LYS A 203 -7.80 -0.44 14.82
C LYS A 203 -8.26 -0.73 13.41
N ILE A 204 -9.04 -1.81 13.23
CA ILE A 204 -9.55 -2.21 11.91
C ILE A 204 -10.44 -1.10 11.34
N VAL A 205 -11.41 -0.62 12.13
CA VAL A 205 -12.33 0.44 11.69
C VAL A 205 -11.59 1.74 11.37
N ALA A 206 -10.65 2.16 12.24
CA ALA A 206 -9.92 3.40 12.08
C ALA A 206 -9.08 3.45 10.81
N MET A 207 -8.48 2.33 10.38
CA MET A 207 -7.63 2.32 9.19
C MET A 207 -8.39 2.05 7.88
N THR A 208 -9.60 1.47 7.93
CA THR A 208 -10.32 1.03 6.73
C THR A 208 -10.66 2.20 5.80
N LEU A 209 -11.21 3.29 6.32
CA LEU A 209 -11.61 4.43 5.48
C LEU A 209 -10.44 5.19 4.86
N PRO A 210 -9.35 5.54 5.58
CA PRO A 210 -8.19 6.16 4.94
C PRO A 210 -7.57 5.29 3.85
N VAL A 211 -7.54 3.96 4.05
CA VAL A 211 -7.05 3.02 3.03
C VAL A 211 -7.99 2.98 1.83
N ALA A 212 -9.29 2.84 2.07
CA ALA A 212 -10.29 2.85 1.00
C ALA A 212 -10.20 4.15 0.18
N ALA A 213 -10.00 5.29 0.84
CA ALA A 213 -9.91 6.59 0.20
C ALA A 213 -8.71 6.69 -0.76
N PHE A 214 -7.48 6.31 -0.33
CA PHE A 214 -6.33 6.43 -1.22
C PHE A 214 -6.40 5.46 -2.42
N VAL A 215 -6.95 4.26 -2.23
CA VAL A 215 -7.13 3.29 -3.33
C VAL A 215 -8.21 3.79 -4.30
N ALA A 216 -9.36 4.23 -3.78
CA ALA A 216 -10.46 4.74 -4.60
C ALA A 216 -10.04 5.99 -5.40
N ALA A 217 -9.25 6.88 -4.80
CA ALA A 217 -8.72 8.06 -5.46
C ALA A 217 -7.63 7.74 -6.52
N GLY A 218 -7.10 6.52 -6.54
CA GLY A 218 -6.04 6.12 -7.47
C GLY A 218 -4.66 6.66 -7.09
N PHE A 219 -4.41 6.86 -5.79
CA PHE A 219 -3.11 7.31 -5.30
C PHE A 219 -2.07 6.19 -5.36
N GLU A 220 -0.78 6.57 -5.33
CA GLU A 220 0.32 5.67 -5.64
C GLU A 220 1.07 5.22 -4.37
N HIS A 221 1.07 3.90 -4.14
CA HIS A 221 1.73 3.25 -3.01
C HIS A 221 2.92 2.42 -3.50
N SER A 222 4.14 2.80 -3.12
CA SER A 222 5.36 2.16 -3.61
C SER A 222 5.39 0.64 -3.37
N VAL A 223 5.04 0.19 -2.16
CA VAL A 223 5.04 -1.24 -1.83
C VAL A 223 3.94 -2.02 -2.56
N ALA A 224 2.76 -1.42 -2.78
CA ALA A 224 1.73 -2.05 -3.60
C ALA A 224 2.18 -2.18 -5.07
N ASN A 225 2.90 -1.18 -5.57
CA ASN A 225 3.44 -1.20 -6.93
C ASN A 225 4.53 -2.25 -7.12
N MET A 226 5.23 -2.64 -6.04
CA MET A 226 6.15 -3.79 -6.04
C MET A 226 5.45 -5.14 -6.31
N TYR A 227 4.14 -5.21 -6.14
CA TYR A 227 3.31 -6.35 -6.57
C TYR A 227 2.67 -6.10 -7.93
N PHE A 228 1.93 -4.98 -8.09
CA PHE A 228 1.12 -4.76 -9.29
C PHE A 228 1.94 -4.77 -10.58
N ILE A 229 3.05 -4.03 -10.62
CA ILE A 229 3.82 -3.88 -11.85
C ILE A 229 4.59 -5.17 -12.19
N PRO A 230 5.34 -5.81 -11.27
CA PRO A 230 5.94 -7.11 -11.52
C PRO A 230 4.95 -8.19 -11.93
N MET A 231 3.75 -8.26 -11.31
CA MET A 231 2.71 -9.21 -11.72
C MET A 231 2.29 -9.00 -13.18
N GLY A 232 2.02 -7.75 -13.58
CA GLY A 232 1.71 -7.43 -14.98
C GLY A 232 2.85 -7.77 -15.94
N MET A 233 4.11 -7.47 -15.55
CA MET A 233 5.29 -7.82 -16.36
C MET A 233 5.47 -9.33 -16.53
N MET A 234 5.25 -10.11 -15.47
CA MET A 234 5.33 -11.57 -15.51
C MET A 234 4.22 -12.15 -16.42
N ILE A 235 2.97 -11.70 -16.27
CA ILE A 235 1.88 -12.13 -17.18
C ILE A 235 2.25 -11.79 -18.62
N LYS A 236 2.70 -10.55 -18.88
CA LYS A 236 3.09 -10.10 -20.23
C LYS A 236 4.14 -11.00 -20.86
N SER A 237 5.10 -11.50 -20.09
CA SER A 237 6.23 -12.28 -20.59
C SER A 237 5.98 -13.78 -20.67
N THR A 238 5.01 -14.33 -19.90
CA THR A 238 4.86 -15.78 -19.73
C THR A 238 3.49 -16.34 -20.09
N ALA A 239 2.47 -15.48 -20.22
CA ALA A 239 1.12 -15.95 -20.52
C ALA A 239 1.03 -16.66 -21.88
N SER A 240 0.22 -17.70 -21.94
CA SER A 240 0.03 -18.54 -23.12
C SER A 240 -0.69 -17.80 -24.26
N PRO A 241 -0.52 -18.23 -25.53
CA PRO A 241 -1.32 -17.69 -26.63
C PRO A 241 -2.83 -17.77 -26.39
N ALA A 242 -3.31 -18.87 -25.78
CA ALA A 242 -4.72 -19.04 -25.43
C ALA A 242 -5.24 -17.98 -24.45
N PHE A 243 -4.41 -17.54 -23.48
CA PHE A 243 -4.76 -16.43 -22.59
C PHE A 243 -4.94 -15.12 -23.38
N TRP A 244 -3.99 -14.79 -24.27
CA TRP A 244 -4.05 -13.57 -25.07
C TRP A 244 -5.28 -13.55 -25.99
N GLU A 245 -5.60 -14.70 -26.59
CA GLU A 245 -6.81 -14.87 -27.39
C GLU A 245 -8.08 -14.67 -26.56
N SER A 246 -8.15 -15.23 -25.34
CA SER A 246 -9.31 -15.12 -24.46
C SER A 246 -9.65 -13.70 -24.05
N ILE A 247 -8.65 -12.81 -23.93
CA ILE A 247 -8.85 -11.40 -23.56
C ILE A 247 -8.85 -10.45 -24.77
N HIS A 248 -8.73 -10.96 -25.99
CA HIS A 248 -8.64 -10.19 -27.25
C HIS A 248 -7.58 -9.08 -27.20
N LYS A 249 -6.39 -9.40 -26.65
CA LYS A 249 -5.25 -8.51 -26.50
C LYS A 249 -3.96 -9.18 -26.93
N THR A 250 -2.91 -8.36 -27.01
CA THR A 250 -1.54 -8.80 -27.31
C THR A 250 -0.58 -8.19 -26.27
N PRO A 251 0.63 -8.73 -26.09
CA PRO A 251 1.65 -8.11 -25.26
C PRO A 251 1.99 -6.66 -25.65
N ALA A 252 1.81 -6.29 -26.92
CA ALA A 252 2.07 -4.94 -27.42
C ALA A 252 1.11 -3.89 -26.87
N ASP A 253 -0.13 -4.28 -26.51
CA ASP A 253 -1.13 -3.39 -25.91
C ASP A 253 -0.68 -2.84 -24.52
N PHE A 254 0.31 -3.49 -23.90
CA PHE A 254 0.84 -3.15 -22.58
C PHE A 254 2.28 -2.64 -22.68
N ALA A 255 2.52 -1.68 -23.57
CA ALA A 255 3.86 -1.18 -23.91
C ALA A 255 4.62 -0.58 -22.71
N ASN A 256 3.92 0.01 -21.72
CA ASN A 256 4.55 0.62 -20.55
C ASN A 256 5.16 -0.40 -19.57
N LEU A 257 4.80 -1.69 -19.66
CA LEU A 257 5.33 -2.73 -18.80
C LEU A 257 6.76 -3.09 -19.20
N THR A 258 7.70 -2.30 -18.71
CA THR A 258 9.15 -2.48 -18.86
C THR A 258 9.84 -2.30 -17.51
N MET A 259 11.02 -2.91 -17.32
CA MET A 259 11.81 -2.73 -16.10
C MET A 259 12.20 -1.27 -15.85
N THR A 260 12.53 -0.54 -16.91
CA THR A 260 12.88 0.89 -16.82
C THR A 260 11.69 1.71 -16.31
N ASN A 261 10.50 1.51 -16.85
CA ASN A 261 9.31 2.22 -16.39
C ASN A 261 8.94 1.83 -14.95
N PHE A 262 9.05 0.55 -14.61
CA PHE A 262 8.82 0.10 -13.24
C PHE A 262 9.72 0.82 -12.24
N LEU A 263 11.03 0.80 -12.46
CA LEU A 263 11.99 1.36 -11.51
C LEU A 263 12.05 2.89 -11.56
N VAL A 264 12.21 3.47 -12.76
CA VAL A 264 12.54 4.88 -12.92
C VAL A 264 11.30 5.76 -12.99
N ARG A 265 10.26 5.34 -13.72
CA ARG A 265 9.04 6.15 -13.91
C ARG A 265 8.01 5.97 -12.82
N ASN A 266 8.03 4.82 -12.10
CA ASN A 266 7.07 4.57 -11.04
C ASN A 266 7.73 4.45 -9.67
N LEU A 267 8.55 3.44 -9.42
CA LEU A 267 8.99 3.10 -8.07
C LEU A 267 9.78 4.23 -7.40
N ILE A 268 10.73 4.85 -8.10
CA ILE A 268 11.51 5.98 -7.57
C ILE A 268 10.62 7.19 -7.25
N PRO A 269 9.85 7.78 -8.19
CA PRO A 269 9.06 8.97 -7.90
C PRO A 269 7.96 8.70 -6.88
N VAL A 270 7.30 7.53 -6.91
CA VAL A 270 6.30 7.16 -5.90
C VAL A 270 6.92 7.06 -4.52
N THR A 271 8.13 6.47 -4.40
CA THR A 271 8.84 6.37 -3.12
C THR A 271 9.20 7.74 -2.56
N ILE A 272 9.70 8.65 -3.41
CA ILE A 272 9.96 10.04 -3.01
C ILE A 272 8.66 10.69 -2.52
N GLY A 273 7.58 10.54 -3.26
CA GLY A 273 6.26 11.04 -2.85
C GLY A 273 5.79 10.45 -1.53
N ASN A 274 5.93 9.14 -1.35
CA ASN A 274 5.53 8.48 -0.10
C ASN A 274 6.35 8.98 1.09
N ILE A 275 7.66 9.21 0.95
CA ILE A 275 8.49 9.79 2.02
C ILE A 275 7.99 11.20 2.35
N ILE A 276 7.76 12.05 1.37
CA ILE A 276 7.27 13.42 1.60
C ILE A 276 5.90 13.38 2.31
N GLY A 277 4.95 12.59 1.82
CA GLY A 277 3.62 12.48 2.41
C GLY A 277 3.65 11.95 3.85
N GLY A 278 4.35 10.86 4.10
CA GLY A 278 4.38 10.21 5.41
C GLY A 278 5.32 10.88 6.41
N ALA A 279 6.57 11.10 6.03
CA ALA A 279 7.58 11.63 6.93
C ALA A 279 7.45 13.15 7.15
N VAL A 280 7.22 13.92 6.07
CA VAL A 280 7.17 15.39 6.20
C VAL A 280 5.76 15.86 6.54
N MET A 281 4.74 15.53 5.73
CA MET A 281 3.39 16.08 5.91
C MET A 281 2.66 15.53 7.14
N VAL A 282 2.94 14.31 7.57
CA VAL A 282 2.33 13.72 8.76
C VAL A 282 3.32 13.68 9.92
N GLY A 283 4.41 12.94 9.80
CA GLY A 283 5.34 12.70 10.90
C GLY A 283 5.96 13.98 11.44
N ALA A 284 6.58 14.81 10.61
CA ALA A 284 7.24 16.03 11.05
C ALA A 284 6.23 17.08 11.53
N VAL A 285 5.05 17.18 10.92
CA VAL A 285 3.99 18.11 11.36
C VAL A 285 3.50 17.75 12.76
N TYR A 286 3.17 16.48 13.02
CA TYR A 286 2.70 16.06 14.34
C TYR A 286 3.81 16.13 15.40
N TRP A 287 5.07 15.84 15.04
CA TRP A 287 6.20 16.12 15.92
C TRP A 287 6.28 17.62 16.27
N PHE A 288 6.21 18.50 15.27
CA PHE A 288 6.31 19.95 15.48
C PHE A 288 5.21 20.49 16.39
N VAL A 289 3.99 19.98 16.26
CA VAL A 289 2.84 20.45 17.03
C VAL A 289 2.89 19.90 18.47
N TYR A 290 3.17 18.63 18.66
CA TYR A 290 2.94 17.93 19.94
C TYR A 290 4.22 17.55 20.69
N LEU A 291 5.37 17.35 20.02
CA LEU A 291 6.57 16.80 20.66
C LEU A 291 7.74 17.77 20.74
N ARG A 292 7.79 18.81 19.90
CA ARG A 292 8.90 19.76 20.00
C ARG A 292 8.91 20.45 21.36
N LYS A 293 10.08 20.54 21.98
CA LYS A 293 10.27 21.32 23.20
C LYS A 293 9.97 22.81 22.90
N ARG A 294 8.92 23.34 23.46
CA ARG A 294 8.73 24.79 23.51
C ARG A 294 9.74 25.30 24.52
N GLY A 295 10.69 26.16 24.12
CA GLY A 295 11.54 26.84 25.08
C GLY A 295 10.63 27.42 26.15
N THR A 296 10.95 27.16 27.41
CA THR A 296 10.31 27.86 28.55
C THR A 296 10.56 29.35 28.32
N ALA A 297 9.50 30.07 27.96
CA ALA A 297 9.52 31.53 27.93
C ALA A 297 9.70 32.06 29.32
#